data_5d5f43860bd52b54da0ed253c0f911f0
#
_entry.id   5d5f43860bd52b54da0ed253c0f911f0
#
_cell.length_a   1.000
_cell.length_b   1.000
_cell.length_c   1.000
_cell.angle_alpha   90.00
_cell.angle_beta   90.00
_cell.angle_gamma   90.00
#
_symmetry.space_group_name_H-M   'P 1'
#
loop_
_entity.id
_entity.type
_entity.pdbx_description
1 polymer ?
#
loop_
_entity_poly.entity_id
_entity_poly.type
_entity_poly.pdbx_seq_one_letter_code
_entity_poly.pdbx_strand_id
1 'polypeptide(L)'
;QGTVAFFDLQPGLKLALWPRQSLAADAGLPLTATATAMSLAHNVLNETDVDAIMQQASMAGAPIVKSPRKTFWGGYAGYFQDPDSHLWEIVWNPDFLP
;
A
#
# COMPACT_ATOMS: atom_id res chain seq x y z
N GLN A 1 -10.51 -7.67 9.93
CA GLN A 1 -10.69 -7.76 10.75
C GLN A 1 -10.59 -6.90 11.89
N GLY A 2 -10.96 -5.73 11.99
CA GLY A 2 -11.05 -4.88 13.15
C GLY A 2 -9.75 -4.71 13.92
N THR A 3 -8.65 -4.98 13.28
CA THR A 3 -7.37 -4.96 13.97
C THR A 3 -6.50 -3.80 13.59
N VAL A 4 -6.96 -2.91 12.73
CA VAL A 4 -6.22 -1.73 12.35
C VAL A 4 -6.73 -0.52 13.13
N ALA A 5 -5.81 0.30 13.64
CA ALA A 5 -6.14 1.54 14.30
C ALA A 5 -5.57 2.69 13.48
N PHE A 6 -6.38 3.69 13.20
CA PHE A 6 -5.99 4.87 12.43
C PHE A 6 -5.93 6.10 13.33
N PHE A 7 -4.92 6.92 13.12
CA PHE A 7 -4.74 8.18 13.81
C PHE A 7 -4.55 9.30 12.80
N ASP A 8 -5.38 10.31 12.86
CA ASP A 8 -5.23 11.48 12.00
C ASP A 8 -4.12 12.36 12.56
N LEU A 9 -3.06 12.56 11.79
CA LEU A 9 -1.95 13.41 12.19
C LEU A 9 -2.13 14.83 11.70
N GLN A 10 -2.65 14.97 10.50
CA GLN A 10 -3.02 16.27 9.90
C GLN A 10 -3.88 15.95 8.68
N PRO A 11 -4.53 16.94 8.07
CA PRO A 11 -5.30 16.70 6.86
C PRO A 11 -4.44 16.01 5.80
N GLY A 12 -4.93 14.88 5.30
CA GLY A 12 -4.23 14.10 4.29
C GLY A 12 -3.13 13.20 4.80
N LEU A 13 -2.92 13.12 6.12
CA LEU A 13 -1.87 12.25 6.67
C LEU A 13 -2.41 11.44 7.84
N LYS A 14 -2.32 10.12 7.73
CA LYS A 14 -2.75 9.20 8.78
C LYS A 14 -1.61 8.27 9.17
N LEU A 15 -1.59 7.90 10.45
CA LEU A 15 -0.79 6.79 10.95
C LEU A 15 -1.74 5.61 11.15
N ALA A 16 -1.40 4.46 10.60
CA ALA A 16 -2.18 3.24 10.79
C ALA A 16 -1.32 2.22 11.52
N LEU A 17 -1.89 1.60 12.54
CA LEU A 17 -1.23 0.53 13.27
C LEU A 17 -2.06 -0.75 13.14
N TRP A 18 -1.44 -1.81 12.69
CA TRP A 18 -2.09 -3.12 12.58
C TRP A 18 -1.06 -4.23 12.75
N PRO A 19 -1.50 -5.45 13.05
CA PRO A 19 -0.56 -6.55 13.25
C PRO A 19 0.28 -6.78 11.99
N ARG A 20 1.54 -7.08 12.21
CA ARG A 20 2.48 -7.34 11.12
C ARG A 20 1.98 -8.45 10.19
N GLN A 21 1.34 -9.48 10.76
CA GLN A 21 0.80 -10.56 9.96
C GLN A 21 -0.33 -10.10 9.03
N SER A 22 -1.07 -9.07 9.43
CA SER A 22 -2.13 -8.50 8.58
C SER A 22 -1.54 -7.77 7.38
N LEU A 23 -0.47 -7.00 7.59
CA LEU A 23 0.23 -6.35 6.49
C LEU A 23 0.85 -7.38 5.54
N ALA A 24 1.47 -8.42 6.08
CA ALA A 24 2.07 -9.46 5.26
C ALA A 24 1.03 -10.13 4.37
N ALA A 25 -0.13 -10.46 4.93
CA ALA A 25 -1.22 -11.09 4.18
C ALA A 25 -1.76 -10.16 3.10
N ASP A 26 -1.93 -8.89 3.43
CA ASP A 26 -2.45 -7.91 2.46
C ASP A 26 -1.49 -7.70 1.30
N ALA A 27 -0.20 -7.62 1.58
CA ALA A 27 0.82 -7.42 0.55
C ALA A 27 1.15 -8.72 -0.21
N GLY A 28 0.78 -9.87 0.34
CA GLY A 28 1.11 -11.16 -0.27
C GLY A 28 2.55 -11.58 -0.02
N LEU A 29 3.11 -11.21 1.15
CA LEU A 29 4.49 -11.53 1.51
C LEU A 29 4.53 -12.50 2.68
N PRO A 30 5.62 -13.31 2.77
CA PRO A 30 5.84 -14.11 3.98
C PRO A 30 6.03 -13.20 5.19
N LEU A 31 5.52 -13.62 6.34
CA LEU A 31 5.66 -12.86 7.58
C LEU A 31 7.13 -12.63 7.94
N THR A 32 8.01 -13.54 7.54
CA THR A 32 9.44 -13.43 7.82
C THR A 32 10.15 -12.39 6.97
N ALA A 33 9.51 -11.87 5.91
CA ALA A 33 10.13 -10.85 5.08
C ALA A 33 10.29 -9.56 5.89
N THR A 34 11.47 -8.93 5.80
CA THR A 34 11.73 -7.69 6.53
C THR A 34 10.82 -6.55 6.08
N ALA A 35 10.40 -6.59 4.81
CA ALA A 35 9.50 -5.58 4.24
C ALA A 35 8.14 -5.53 4.92
N THR A 36 7.75 -6.55 5.71
CA THR A 36 6.45 -6.58 6.37
C THR A 36 6.43 -5.79 7.68
N ALA A 37 7.56 -5.20 8.11
CA ALA A 37 7.60 -4.46 9.36
C ALA A 37 6.83 -3.13 9.27
N MET A 38 6.84 -2.51 8.12
CA MET A 38 6.12 -1.25 7.88
C MET A 38 5.92 -1.07 6.39
N SER A 39 5.01 -0.20 6.04
CA SER A 39 4.85 0.24 4.65
C SER A 39 4.51 1.72 4.62
N LEU A 40 4.81 2.34 3.47
CA LEU A 40 4.39 3.69 3.18
C LEU A 40 3.28 3.60 2.14
N ALA A 41 2.22 4.36 2.34
CA ALA A 41 1.12 4.39 1.40
C ALA A 41 1.06 5.75 0.71
N HIS A 42 0.97 5.72 -0.61
CA HIS A 42 0.77 6.91 -1.43
C HIS A 42 -0.67 6.86 -1.94
N ASN A 43 -1.52 7.70 -1.38
CA ASN A 43 -2.92 7.77 -1.78
C ASN A 43 -3.05 8.66 -3.00
N VAL A 44 -3.83 8.19 -3.96
CA VAL A 44 -4.04 8.89 -5.24
C VAL A 44 -5.53 9.14 -5.46
N LEU A 45 -5.86 9.83 -6.54
CA LEU A 45 -7.22 10.35 -6.77
C LEU A 45 -8.16 9.35 -7.44
N ASN A 46 -7.63 8.33 -8.12
CA ASN A 46 -8.46 7.37 -8.86
C ASN A 46 -7.66 6.11 -9.20
N GLU A 47 -8.34 5.12 -9.76
CA GLU A 47 -7.71 3.85 -10.13
C GLU A 47 -6.66 4.03 -11.23
N THR A 48 -6.92 4.90 -12.18
CA THR A 48 -5.98 5.14 -13.29
C THR A 48 -4.63 5.63 -12.77
N ASP A 49 -4.64 6.47 -11.75
CA ASP A 49 -3.40 6.96 -11.13
C ASP A 49 -2.63 5.83 -10.46
N VAL A 50 -3.33 4.89 -9.83
CA VAL A 50 -2.66 3.71 -9.25
C VAL A 50 -1.92 2.94 -10.33
N ASP A 51 -2.61 2.63 -11.44
CA ASP A 51 -2.00 1.88 -12.53
C ASP A 51 -0.79 2.62 -13.11
N ALA A 52 -0.91 3.94 -13.31
CA ALA A 52 0.15 4.73 -13.90
C ALA A 52 1.42 4.74 -13.02
N ILE A 53 1.25 4.93 -11.73
CA ILE A 53 2.39 4.98 -10.80
C ILE A 53 3.02 3.60 -10.65
N MET A 54 2.20 2.55 -10.55
CA MET A 54 2.73 1.20 -10.47
C MET A 54 3.50 0.82 -11.73
N GLN A 55 3.02 1.21 -12.90
CA GLN A 55 3.73 0.97 -14.13
C GLN A 55 5.04 1.74 -14.18
N GLN A 56 5.04 2.98 -13.73
CA GLN A 56 6.26 3.79 -13.65
C GLN A 56 7.30 3.11 -12.74
N ALA A 57 6.86 2.61 -11.58
CA ALA A 57 7.76 1.90 -10.68
C ALA A 57 8.34 0.64 -11.35
N SER A 58 7.49 -0.12 -12.03
CA SER A 58 7.93 -1.33 -12.74
C SER A 58 8.97 -0.99 -13.80
N MET A 59 8.73 0.05 -14.58
CA MET A 59 9.66 0.47 -15.63
C MET A 59 10.98 0.98 -15.08
N ALA A 60 10.98 1.50 -13.86
CA ALA A 60 12.20 1.92 -13.17
C ALA A 60 12.95 0.77 -12.52
N GLY A 61 12.43 -0.45 -12.62
CA GLY A 61 13.10 -1.64 -12.10
C GLY A 61 12.62 -2.09 -10.72
N ALA A 62 11.58 -1.48 -10.17
CA ALA A 62 11.08 -1.88 -8.85
C ALA A 62 10.43 -3.27 -8.91
N PRO A 63 10.73 -4.15 -7.95
CA PRO A 63 9.97 -5.40 -7.83
C PRO A 63 8.51 -5.10 -7.53
N ILE A 64 7.61 -5.68 -8.31
CA ILE A 64 6.17 -5.55 -8.06
C ILE A 64 5.76 -6.70 -7.16
N VAL A 65 5.42 -6.36 -5.92
CA VAL A 65 5.04 -7.34 -4.90
C VAL A 65 3.61 -7.82 -5.14
N LYS A 66 2.72 -6.90 -5.48
CA LYS A 66 1.33 -7.22 -5.75
C LYS A 66 0.79 -6.23 -6.77
N SER A 67 0.37 -6.76 -7.91
CA SER A 67 -0.17 -5.93 -8.99
C SER A 67 -1.45 -5.23 -8.54
N PRO A 68 -1.74 -4.04 -9.11
CA PRO A 68 -2.96 -3.30 -8.76
C PRO A 68 -4.21 -4.14 -8.93
N ARG A 69 -5.11 -4.05 -7.98
CA ARG A 69 -6.36 -4.80 -7.99
C ARG A 69 -7.39 -4.14 -7.10
N LYS A 70 -8.65 -4.45 -7.34
CA LYS A 70 -9.73 -4.01 -6.48
C LYS A 70 -9.59 -4.65 -5.11
N THR A 71 -9.84 -3.87 -4.07
CA THR A 71 -9.77 -4.34 -2.69
C THR A 71 -11.16 -4.70 -2.19
N PHE A 72 -11.22 -5.51 -1.12
CA PHE A 72 -12.52 -5.89 -0.56
C PHE A 72 -13.25 -4.71 0.09
N TRP A 73 -12.54 -3.65 0.44
CA TRP A 73 -13.11 -2.47 1.10
C TRP A 73 -13.49 -1.35 0.12
N GLY A 74 -13.50 -1.63 -1.18
CA GLY A 74 -14.01 -0.70 -2.17
C GLY A 74 -12.99 0.20 -2.83
N GLY A 75 -11.70 -0.05 -2.62
CA GLY A 75 -10.63 0.71 -3.22
C GLY A 75 -9.89 -0.07 -4.31
N TYR A 76 -8.67 0.42 -4.62
CA TYR A 76 -7.83 -0.17 -5.66
C TYR A 76 -6.38 0.10 -5.28
N ALA A 77 -5.56 -0.94 -5.21
CA ALA A 77 -4.21 -0.79 -4.66
C ALA A 77 -3.23 -1.81 -5.21
N GLY A 78 -1.96 -1.45 -5.20
CA GLY A 78 -0.86 -2.34 -5.50
C GLY A 78 0.31 -2.06 -4.58
N TYR A 79 1.29 -2.97 -4.56
CA TYR A 79 2.49 -2.84 -3.74
C TYR A 79 3.73 -3.04 -4.58
N PHE A 80 4.76 -2.24 -4.29
CA PHE A 80 6.10 -2.47 -4.85
C PHE A 80 7.15 -2.21 -3.77
N GLN A 81 8.40 -2.59 -4.05
CA GLN A 81 9.52 -2.30 -3.15
C GLN A 81 10.45 -1.29 -3.79
N ASP A 82 11.00 -0.39 -2.98
CA ASP A 82 12.00 0.56 -3.43
C ASP A 82 13.40 -0.09 -3.44
N PRO A 83 14.46 0.64 -3.87
CA PRO A 83 15.80 0.06 -3.91
C PRO A 83 16.33 -0.45 -2.57
N ASP A 84 15.82 0.09 -1.46
CA ASP A 84 16.20 -0.36 -0.13
C ASP A 84 15.26 -1.42 0.43
N SER A 85 14.40 -1.98 -0.41
CA SER A 85 13.43 -3.02 -0.07
C SER A 85 12.31 -2.57 0.85
N HIS A 86 12.09 -1.27 0.99
CA HIS A 86 10.93 -0.77 1.73
C HIS A 86 9.66 -0.99 0.90
N LEU A 87 8.59 -1.35 1.60
CA LEU A 87 7.32 -1.66 0.97
C LEU A 87 6.50 -0.38 0.77
N TRP A 88 6.05 -0.16 -0.45
CA TRP A 88 5.17 0.96 -0.81
C TRP A 88 3.85 0.43 -1.31
N GLU A 89 2.77 1.04 -0.81
CA GLU A 89 1.43 0.80 -1.33
C GLU A 89 1.00 2.02 -2.13
N ILE A 90 0.56 1.80 -3.36
CA ILE A 90 -0.09 2.85 -4.16
C ILE A 90 -1.57 2.53 -4.11
N VAL A 91 -2.37 3.47 -3.62
CA VAL A 91 -3.75 3.15 -3.25
C VAL A 91 -4.70 4.29 -3.60
N TRP A 92 -5.84 3.91 -4.16
CA TRP A 92 -7.01 4.78 -4.23
C TRP A 92 -8.03 4.27 -3.23
N ASN A 93 -8.40 5.12 -2.30
CA ASN A 93 -9.44 4.85 -1.32
C ASN A 93 -10.47 5.96 -1.44
N PRO A 94 -11.70 5.66 -1.92
CA PRO A 94 -12.71 6.71 -2.10
C PRO A 94 -13.10 7.41 -0.79
N ASP A 95 -12.82 6.78 0.34
CA ASP A 95 -13.13 7.35 1.65
C ASP A 95 -11.97 8.14 2.26
N PHE A 96 -10.82 8.17 1.59
CA PHE A 96 -9.65 8.91 2.06
C PHE A 96 -8.85 9.40 0.87
N LEU A 97 -9.29 10.52 0.30
CA LEU A 97 -8.59 11.15 -0.82
C LEU A 97 -7.51 12.08 -0.31
N PRO A 98 -6.41 12.22 -1.07
CA PRO A 98 -5.33 13.13 -0.69
C PRO A 98 -5.74 14.59 -0.71
#